data_5cc64ebd804aa12753f6d333c785d64a
#
_entry.id   5cc64ebd804aa12753f6d333c785d64a
#
_cell.length_a   1.000
_cell.length_b   1.000
_cell.length_c   1.000
_cell.angle_alpha   90.00
_cell.angle_beta   90.00
_cell.angle_gamma   90.00
#
_symmetry.space_group_name_H-M   'P 1'
#
loop_
_entity.id
_entity.type
_entity.pdbx_description
1 polymer ?
#
loop_
_entity_poly.entity_id
_entity_poly.type
_entity_poly.pdbx_seq_one_letter_code
_entity_poly.pdbx_strand_id
1 'polypeptide(L)'
;MVSATPGNSEAVDPAASASPTLHEHSRTGLSADALRRAISDHLTFSIARPAAALTAEHYYRALALAVRDRMQQRWMATTQDWLEESNKVTCYLSAEFLMGPSSATTC
;
A
#
# COMPACT_ATOMS: atom_id res chain seq x y z
N MET A 1 -46.01 -6.86 -54.38
CA MET A 1 -46.15 -6.12 -53.10
C MET A 1 -45.10 -6.69 -52.16
N VAL A 2 -43.96 -6.03 -52.07
CA VAL A 2 -42.86 -6.42 -51.18
C VAL A 2 -42.56 -5.22 -50.29
N SER A 3 -42.85 -5.35 -49.03
CA SER A 3 -42.65 -4.32 -48.01
C SER A 3 -41.21 -4.45 -47.52
N ALA A 4 -40.41 -3.45 -47.79
CA ALA A 4 -39.04 -3.34 -47.31
C ALA A 4 -39.05 -2.72 -45.89
N THR A 5 -38.51 -3.48 -44.94
CA THR A 5 -38.24 -3.00 -43.59
C THR A 5 -36.88 -2.30 -43.57
N PRO A 6 -36.77 -1.07 -43.11
CA PRO A 6 -35.46 -0.44 -42.95
C PRO A 6 -34.72 -0.99 -41.73
N GLY A 7 -33.49 -1.37 -41.98
CA GLY A 7 -32.58 -1.87 -40.95
C GLY A 7 -32.31 -0.83 -39.86
N ASN A 8 -32.40 -1.29 -38.65
CA ASN A 8 -31.99 -0.57 -37.46
C ASN A 8 -30.46 -0.55 -37.42
N SER A 9 -29.89 0.59 -37.75
CA SER A 9 -28.48 0.85 -37.59
C SER A 9 -28.24 1.14 -36.11
N GLU A 10 -27.92 0.11 -35.38
CA GLU A 10 -27.51 0.20 -34.00
C GLU A 10 -26.09 0.84 -33.95
N ALA A 11 -26.10 2.11 -33.61
CA ALA A 11 -24.88 2.84 -33.37
C ALA A 11 -24.20 2.23 -32.13
N VAL A 12 -23.11 1.51 -32.36
CA VAL A 12 -22.24 1.01 -31.32
C VAL A 12 -21.50 2.24 -30.71
N ASP A 13 -21.92 2.62 -29.53
CA ASP A 13 -21.24 3.64 -28.73
C ASP A 13 -19.79 3.21 -28.44
N PRO A 14 -18.77 3.99 -28.83
CA PRO A 14 -17.37 3.67 -28.56
C PRO A 14 -16.93 3.99 -27.12
N ALA A 15 -17.84 4.20 -26.21
CA ALA A 15 -17.54 4.61 -24.83
C ALA A 15 -17.41 3.47 -23.80
N ALA A 16 -17.43 2.21 -24.25
CA ALA A 16 -17.37 1.04 -23.34
C ALA A 16 -16.01 0.33 -23.30
N SER A 17 -14.91 1.00 -23.63
CA SER A 17 -13.58 0.48 -23.30
C SER A 17 -13.01 1.15 -22.03
N ALA A 18 -13.78 1.16 -20.97
CA ALA A 18 -13.21 1.34 -19.66
C ALA A 18 -12.39 0.08 -19.36
N SER A 19 -11.09 0.13 -19.64
CA SER A 19 -10.14 -0.83 -19.12
C SER A 19 -10.45 -1.01 -17.64
N PRO A 20 -10.50 -2.26 -17.12
CA PRO A 20 -10.66 -2.46 -15.70
C PRO A 20 -9.51 -1.72 -15.03
N THR A 21 -9.80 -0.62 -14.36
CA THR A 21 -8.84 0.05 -13.51
C THR A 21 -8.45 -1.01 -12.50
N LEU A 22 -7.24 -1.55 -12.64
CA LEU A 22 -6.63 -2.42 -11.65
C LEU A 22 -6.69 -1.61 -10.36
N HIS A 23 -7.63 -1.97 -9.49
CA HIS A 23 -7.77 -1.31 -8.20
C HIS A 23 -6.47 -1.55 -7.43
N GLU A 24 -5.62 -0.54 -7.46
CA GLU A 24 -4.38 -0.55 -6.72
C GLU A 24 -4.68 -0.86 -5.25
N HIS A 25 -4.01 -1.86 -4.71
CA HIS A 25 -4.26 -2.30 -3.34
C HIS A 25 -3.98 -1.16 -2.36
N SER A 26 -4.92 -0.85 -1.47
CA SER A 26 -4.84 0.30 -0.57
C SER A 26 -3.58 0.31 0.30
N ARG A 27 -3.11 -0.87 0.76
CA ARG A 27 -1.94 -0.98 1.64
C ARG A 27 -0.60 -0.92 0.93
N THR A 28 -0.54 -1.28 -0.35
CA THR A 28 0.72 -1.48 -1.08
C THR A 28 0.86 -0.55 -2.28
N GLY A 29 -0.23 0.06 -2.71
CA GLY A 29 -0.25 1.00 -3.82
C GLY A 29 0.59 2.25 -3.53
N LEU A 30 1.15 2.83 -4.62
CA LEU A 30 2.03 4.01 -4.54
C LEU A 30 1.31 5.30 -4.94
N SER A 31 0.08 5.22 -5.42
CA SER A 31 -0.70 6.40 -5.76
C SER A 31 -1.10 7.21 -4.51
N ALA A 32 -1.33 8.50 -4.70
CA ALA A 32 -1.78 9.38 -3.62
C ALA A 32 -3.11 8.90 -3.02
N ASP A 33 -3.99 8.35 -3.85
CA ASP A 33 -5.29 7.83 -3.41
C ASP A 33 -5.15 6.54 -2.60
N ALA A 34 -4.27 5.63 -3.00
CA ALA A 34 -3.95 4.44 -2.22
C ALA A 34 -3.35 4.81 -0.86
N LEU A 35 -2.47 5.82 -0.83
CA LEU A 35 -1.88 6.30 0.42
C LEU A 35 -2.93 6.93 1.34
N ARG A 36 -3.83 7.76 0.82
CA ARG A 36 -4.93 8.34 1.61
C ARG A 36 -5.83 7.27 2.21
N ARG A 37 -6.20 6.24 1.43
CA ARG A 37 -7.00 5.11 1.93
C ARG A 37 -6.26 4.36 3.02
N ALA A 38 -4.97 4.06 2.83
CA ALA A 38 -4.16 3.39 3.83
C ALA A 38 -4.10 4.17 5.16
N ILE A 39 -3.91 5.49 5.09
CA ILE A 39 -3.91 6.35 6.30
C ILE A 39 -5.28 6.30 6.98
N SER A 40 -6.37 6.42 6.22
CA SER A 40 -7.74 6.33 6.77
C SER A 40 -8.01 4.99 7.43
N ASP A 41 -7.58 3.89 6.79
CA ASP A 41 -7.72 2.54 7.34
C ASP A 41 -6.94 2.38 8.64
N HIS A 42 -5.71 2.91 8.70
CA HIS A 42 -4.91 2.87 9.93
C HIS A 42 -5.50 3.74 11.05
N LEU A 43 -6.07 4.89 10.73
CA LEU A 43 -6.77 5.72 11.72
C LEU A 43 -7.97 4.97 12.32
N THR A 44 -8.71 4.26 11.47
CA THR A 44 -9.94 3.56 11.87
C THR A 44 -9.64 2.25 12.60
N PHE A 45 -8.78 1.40 12.03
CA PHE A 45 -8.62 0.02 12.48
C PHE A 45 -7.38 -0.21 13.35
N SER A 46 -6.29 0.56 13.15
CA SER A 46 -5.06 0.37 13.93
C SER A 46 -5.00 1.28 15.15
N ILE A 47 -5.44 2.52 14.99
CA ILE A 47 -5.46 3.51 16.08
C ILE A 47 -6.80 3.48 16.80
N ALA A 48 -7.89 3.16 16.09
CA ALA A 48 -9.23 2.98 16.61
C ALA A 48 -9.72 4.17 17.45
N ARG A 49 -9.57 5.39 16.93
CA ARG A 49 -10.02 6.62 17.58
C ARG A 49 -11.15 7.26 16.76
N PRO A 50 -12.19 7.78 17.44
CA PRO A 50 -13.23 8.53 16.76
C PRO A 50 -12.64 9.82 16.13
N ALA A 51 -13.20 10.25 15.00
CA ALA A 51 -12.69 11.40 14.24
C ALA A 51 -12.54 12.68 15.09
N ALA A 52 -13.43 12.90 16.04
CA ALA A 52 -13.39 14.06 16.95
C ALA A 52 -12.21 14.03 17.94
N ALA A 53 -11.58 12.86 18.15
CA ALA A 53 -10.46 12.68 19.07
C ALA A 53 -9.11 12.50 18.35
N LEU A 54 -9.06 12.74 17.04
CA LEU A 54 -7.84 12.61 16.26
C LEU A 54 -6.94 13.84 16.48
N THR A 55 -5.67 13.56 16.74
CA THR A 55 -4.61 14.56 16.89
C THR A 55 -3.58 14.42 15.78
N ALA A 56 -2.71 15.41 15.62
CA ALA A 56 -1.61 15.36 14.65
C ALA A 56 -0.72 14.12 14.86
N GLU A 57 -0.52 13.69 16.12
CA GLU A 57 0.23 12.47 16.45
C GLU A 57 -0.43 11.21 15.87
N HIS A 58 -1.76 11.12 15.93
CA HIS A 58 -2.48 10.00 15.36
C HIS A 58 -2.32 9.92 13.83
N TYR A 59 -2.37 11.06 13.15
CA TYR A 59 -2.11 11.12 11.71
C TYR A 59 -0.67 10.73 11.37
N TYR A 60 0.30 11.19 12.14
CA TYR A 60 1.70 10.80 11.97
C TYR A 60 1.89 9.28 12.13
N ARG A 61 1.29 8.69 13.16
CA ARG A 61 1.32 7.23 13.39
C ARG A 61 0.66 6.47 12.25
N ALA A 62 -0.49 6.91 11.77
CA ALA A 62 -1.17 6.28 10.64
C ALA A 62 -0.34 6.36 9.36
N LEU A 63 0.31 7.50 9.09
CA LEU A 63 1.24 7.65 7.98
C LEU A 63 2.43 6.70 8.11
N ALA A 64 3.05 6.63 9.28
CA ALA A 64 4.17 5.74 9.55
C ALA A 64 3.80 4.27 9.32
N LEU A 65 2.61 3.85 9.74
CA LEU A 65 2.09 2.51 9.50
C LEU A 65 1.86 2.25 8.00
N ALA A 66 1.28 3.23 7.28
CA ALA A 66 1.06 3.12 5.85
C ALA A 66 2.37 3.01 5.04
N VAL A 67 3.42 3.71 5.45
CA VAL A 67 4.76 3.58 4.87
C VAL A 67 5.37 2.23 5.21
N ARG A 68 5.28 1.81 6.48
CA ARG A 68 5.78 0.51 6.94
C ARG A 68 5.19 -0.65 6.14
N ASP A 69 3.90 -0.64 5.87
CA ASP A 69 3.23 -1.72 5.11
C ASP A 69 3.85 -1.87 3.71
N ARG A 70 4.18 -0.75 3.05
CA ARG A 70 4.84 -0.73 1.74
C ARG A 70 6.28 -1.25 1.80
N MET A 71 6.99 -0.88 2.85
CA MET A 71 8.36 -1.37 3.08
C MET A 71 8.35 -2.88 3.35
N GLN A 72 7.42 -3.36 4.18
CA GLN A 72 7.30 -4.78 4.49
C GLN A 72 6.94 -5.62 3.27
N GLN A 73 6.04 -5.14 2.41
CA GLN A 73 5.74 -5.84 1.17
C GLN A 73 6.98 -6.02 0.29
N ARG A 74 7.78 -4.97 0.13
CA ARG A 74 9.04 -5.04 -0.64
C ARG A 74 10.05 -5.95 0.02
N TRP A 75 10.18 -5.89 1.33
CA TRP A 75 11.01 -6.79 2.10
C TRP A 75 10.64 -8.24 1.88
N MET A 76 9.35 -8.58 1.95
CA MET A 76 8.86 -9.95 1.74
C MET A 76 9.18 -10.44 0.32
N ALA A 77 8.96 -9.60 -0.70
CA ALA A 77 9.31 -9.94 -2.07
C ALA A 77 10.81 -10.23 -2.22
N THR A 78 11.67 -9.33 -1.72
CA THR A 78 13.13 -9.52 -1.75
C THR A 78 13.56 -10.80 -1.00
N THR A 79 12.94 -11.08 0.14
CA THR A 79 13.25 -12.27 0.92
C THR A 79 12.85 -13.54 0.18
N GLN A 80 11.73 -13.51 -0.53
CA GLN A 80 11.28 -14.63 -1.34
C GLN A 80 12.23 -14.87 -2.51
N ASP A 81 12.64 -13.83 -3.22
CA ASP A 81 13.64 -13.94 -4.30
C ASP A 81 14.95 -14.55 -3.80
N TRP A 82 15.40 -14.17 -2.59
CA TRP A 82 16.60 -14.76 -1.99
C TRP A 82 16.46 -16.24 -1.68
N LEU A 83 15.30 -16.68 -1.25
CA LEU A 83 15.05 -18.09 -0.95
C LEU A 83 14.96 -18.93 -2.23
N GLU A 84 14.37 -18.38 -3.30
CA GLU A 84 14.20 -19.09 -4.56
C GLU A 84 15.50 -19.17 -5.37
N GLU A 85 16.29 -18.11 -5.39
CA GLU A 85 17.50 -18.01 -6.22
C GLU A 85 18.77 -18.52 -5.52
N SER A 86 18.71 -18.98 -4.28
CA SER A 86 19.88 -19.41 -3.49
C SER A 86 21.02 -18.40 -3.48
N ASN A 87 20.69 -17.13 -3.42
CA ASN A 87 21.65 -16.05 -3.47
C ASN A 87 22.60 -16.06 -2.28
N LYS A 88 23.85 -15.67 -2.53
CA LYS A 88 24.85 -15.54 -1.46
C LYS A 88 24.50 -14.39 -0.54
N VAL A 89 24.31 -14.67 0.74
CA VAL A 89 24.07 -13.67 1.76
C VAL A 89 25.39 -13.28 2.40
N THR A 90 25.71 -11.98 2.38
CA THR A 90 26.86 -11.43 3.08
C THR A 90 26.40 -10.87 4.41
N CYS A 91 26.93 -11.43 5.50
CA CYS A 91 26.66 -10.94 6.84
C CYS A 91 27.83 -10.09 7.33
N TYR A 92 27.52 -8.87 7.77
CA TYR A 92 28.47 -8.00 8.43
C TYR A 92 28.22 -8.04 9.94
N LEU A 93 29.17 -8.59 10.68
CA LEU A 93 29.12 -8.66 12.13
C LEU A 93 29.98 -7.55 12.71
N SER A 94 29.38 -6.58 13.36
CA SER A 94 30.09 -5.49 14.03
C SER A 94 29.58 -5.31 15.45
N ALA A 95 30.49 -5.23 16.40
CA ALA A 95 30.18 -4.91 17.80
C ALA A 95 29.68 -3.47 17.98
N GLU A 96 29.92 -2.60 17.00
CA GLU A 96 29.47 -1.20 17.03
C GLU A 96 27.95 -1.06 17.01
N PHE A 97 27.23 -2.03 16.43
CA PHE A 97 25.77 -2.05 16.45
C PHE A 97 25.16 -2.45 17.79
N LEU A 98 25.95 -2.94 18.72
CA LEU A 98 25.52 -3.27 20.08
C LEU A 98 25.50 -2.08 21.01
N MET A 99 26.04 -0.95 20.57
CA MET A 99 25.96 0.30 21.31
C MET A 99 24.61 0.98 21.06
N GLY A 100 23.58 0.42 21.61
CA GLY A 100 22.37 1.19 21.89
C GLY A 100 22.68 2.25 22.94
N PRO A 101 21.84 3.28 23.08
CA PRO A 101 22.00 4.22 24.19
C PRO A 101 21.99 3.38 25.48
N SER A 102 23.14 3.29 26.12
CA SER A 102 23.23 2.69 27.43
C SER A 102 22.38 3.56 28.34
N SER A 103 21.23 3.07 28.74
CA SER A 103 20.42 3.67 29.78
C SER A 103 21.07 3.53 31.15
N ALA A 104 22.37 3.68 31.18
CA ALA A 104 23.13 3.75 32.39
C ALA A 104 23.30 5.22 32.77
N THR A 105 22.19 5.83 33.15
CA THR A 105 22.30 6.98 34.05
C THR A 105 20.98 7.16 34.72
N THR A 106 20.82 6.46 35.79
CA THR A 106 19.93 6.93 36.84
C THR A 106 20.73 6.92 38.11
N CYS A 107 21.19 8.06 38.45
CA CYS A 107 21.40 8.46 39.85
C CYS A 107 20.35 9.46 40.22
#